data_de50b167bbbdbbc8c49c4b889976d91a
#
_entry.id   de50b167bbbdbbc8c49c4b889976d91a
#
_cell.length_a   1.000
_cell.length_b   1.000
_cell.length_c   1.000
_cell.angle_alpha   90.00
_cell.angle_beta   90.00
_cell.angle_gamma   90.00
#
_symmetry.space_group_name_H-M   'P 1'
#
loop_
_entity.id
_entity.type
_entity.pdbx_description
1 polymer ?
#
loop_
_entity_poly.entity_id
_entity_poly.type
_entity_poly.pdbx_seq_one_letter_code
_entity_poly.pdbx_strand_id
1 'polypeptide(L)'
;MKTFSKNYVFTLVLFLILFGCKEKVQSETKPPVIVNPPANVQTDVAFWLTSPDAKILFKRQNLSLIFSTANDQNPTIEIDTTQTFQTIDGFGYCLTGGSTTLIHKMQSGTRSALLKELFGTDGESIGTSYLRLSIGASDLSDHVFSYNDLPDGETDPQMAKFSLDIEKTDLLPVLKEILAINPDIKILGSPWSAPVWMKTNNDTRGGSLKPEYFDAYAKYFVKYIQAMKAEGIRIDAITIQNEPLHPGNNPSMYMLAEDQALFIKKNLGPAFAVSGIDTKIIVYDHNADRTDYPLTILNDPDAAKYVDGSAFHLYVGSIDALSGVHNAYPNKNLYFTEQWVGAPGNLAGDLAWHVRTLIIGGTRNWCRNVLEWNLAADPNNDPHTDRGGCDKCLGAITINDNLITRNPAYYIIAHAAKFVRPGSVRINSNLPTNLPNVSFKTPSGQKVLIVLNDASSIQRFNIMFNGKSVSTSLDKGAVGTYVW
;
A
#
# COMPACT_ATOMS: atom_id res chain seq x y z
N MET A 1 -40.05 -72.38 -19.83
CA MET A 1 -41.40 -72.75 -20.29
C MET A 1 -41.97 -71.53 -21.02
N LYS A 2 -42.32 -71.73 -22.32
CA LYS A 2 -43.08 -70.94 -23.28
C LYS A 2 -42.40 -69.59 -23.70
N THR A 3 -41.60 -69.50 -24.79
CA THR A 3 -41.88 -69.55 -26.26
C THR A 3 -43.13 -68.77 -26.72
N PHE A 4 -42.91 -67.81 -27.60
CA PHE A 4 -43.56 -67.48 -28.89
C PHE A 4 -43.04 -66.11 -29.35
N SER A 5 -42.28 -66.01 -30.42
CA SER A 5 -42.43 -66.22 -31.85
C SER A 5 -43.08 -65.04 -32.60
N LYS A 6 -42.23 -64.43 -33.44
CA LYS A 6 -42.45 -63.85 -34.81
C LYS A 6 -43.53 -62.82 -35.09
N ASN A 7 -43.17 -61.68 -35.74
CA ASN A 7 -43.32 -61.63 -37.21
C ASN A 7 -42.66 -60.32 -37.73
N TYR A 8 -41.93 -60.48 -38.85
CA TYR A 8 -41.38 -59.41 -39.69
C TYR A 8 -42.44 -58.82 -40.59
N VAL A 9 -42.52 -57.52 -40.72
CA VAL A 9 -43.16 -56.84 -41.87
C VAL A 9 -42.13 -55.87 -42.45
N PHE A 10 -41.68 -56.20 -43.68
CA PHE A 10 -40.88 -55.30 -44.52
C PHE A 10 -41.78 -54.24 -45.15
N THR A 11 -41.52 -52.98 -44.84
CA THR A 11 -42.11 -51.88 -45.57
C THR A 11 -40.99 -51.11 -46.25
N LEU A 12 -40.95 -51.20 -47.56
CA LEU A 12 -40.04 -50.52 -48.46
C LEU A 12 -40.46 -49.03 -48.52
N VAL A 13 -39.64 -48.14 -48.03
CA VAL A 13 -39.84 -46.68 -48.20
C VAL A 13 -38.80 -46.15 -49.15
N LEU A 14 -39.28 -45.64 -50.28
CA LEU A 14 -38.53 -45.04 -51.37
C LEU A 14 -37.99 -43.66 -50.90
N PHE A 15 -36.66 -43.52 -50.81
CA PHE A 15 -36.05 -42.23 -50.52
C PHE A 15 -35.84 -41.41 -51.81
N LEU A 16 -36.64 -40.37 -51.97
CA LEU A 16 -36.39 -39.30 -52.96
C LEU A 16 -35.26 -38.40 -52.41
N ILE A 17 -34.11 -38.44 -53.08
CA ILE A 17 -32.99 -37.55 -52.81
C ILE A 17 -33.28 -36.20 -53.49
N LEU A 18 -33.67 -35.22 -52.71
CA LEU A 18 -33.68 -33.78 -53.17
C LEU A 18 -32.29 -33.20 -52.92
N PHE A 19 -31.57 -32.93 -53.99
CA PHE A 19 -30.35 -32.09 -53.94
C PHE A 19 -30.73 -30.63 -53.63
N GLY A 20 -30.61 -30.26 -52.35
CA GLY A 20 -30.68 -28.86 -51.94
C GLY A 20 -29.29 -28.23 -52.01
N CYS A 21 -29.10 -27.28 -52.97
CA CYS A 21 -27.94 -26.42 -52.96
C CYS A 21 -27.90 -25.62 -51.66
N LYS A 22 -26.88 -25.90 -50.79
CA LYS A 22 -26.52 -24.99 -49.68
C LYS A 22 -25.72 -23.81 -50.25
N GLU A 23 -26.35 -22.66 -50.37
CA GLU A 23 -25.61 -21.41 -50.47
C GLU A 23 -24.76 -21.22 -49.22
N LYS A 24 -23.44 -21.12 -49.43
CA LYS A 24 -22.52 -20.66 -48.41
C LYS A 24 -22.78 -19.17 -48.18
N VAL A 25 -23.47 -18.87 -47.08
CA VAL A 25 -23.45 -17.50 -46.53
C VAL A 25 -22.02 -17.25 -46.05
N GLN A 26 -21.23 -16.55 -46.86
CA GLN A 26 -20.00 -15.91 -46.40
C GLN A 26 -20.41 -14.83 -45.43
N SER A 27 -20.17 -15.03 -44.13
CA SER A 27 -20.20 -13.92 -43.16
C SER A 27 -19.02 -13.00 -43.50
N GLU A 28 -19.30 -11.93 -44.17
CA GLU A 28 -18.35 -10.80 -44.25
C GLU A 28 -18.09 -10.31 -42.81
N THR A 29 -16.97 -10.72 -42.24
CA THR A 29 -16.43 -10.08 -41.03
C THR A 29 -16.02 -8.66 -41.46
N LYS A 30 -16.86 -7.66 -41.12
CA LYS A 30 -16.44 -6.27 -41.20
C LYS A 30 -15.09 -6.12 -40.52
N PRO A 31 -14.09 -5.48 -41.14
CA PRO A 31 -12.83 -5.22 -40.47
C PRO A 31 -13.10 -4.43 -39.20
N PRO A 32 -12.32 -4.65 -38.12
CA PRO A 32 -12.48 -3.92 -36.86
C PRO A 32 -12.43 -2.43 -37.17
N VAL A 33 -13.45 -1.71 -36.75
CA VAL A 33 -13.47 -0.23 -36.83
C VAL A 33 -12.29 0.22 -35.98
N ILE A 34 -11.24 0.74 -36.63
CA ILE A 34 -10.14 1.42 -35.93
C ILE A 34 -10.79 2.69 -35.39
N VAL A 35 -11.21 2.65 -34.14
CA VAL A 35 -11.57 3.83 -33.38
C VAL A 35 -10.25 4.57 -33.14
N ASN A 36 -9.97 5.60 -33.93
CA ASN A 36 -8.86 6.50 -33.60
C ASN A 36 -9.02 6.96 -32.16
N PRO A 37 -7.96 6.96 -31.36
CA PRO A 37 -8.04 7.50 -30.01
C PRO A 37 -8.60 8.94 -30.14
N PRO A 38 -9.52 9.35 -29.25
CA PRO A 38 -10.10 10.68 -29.30
C PRO A 38 -8.99 11.72 -29.35
N ALA A 39 -9.11 12.73 -30.21
CA ALA A 39 -8.15 13.83 -30.30
C ALA A 39 -7.88 14.38 -28.89
N ASN A 40 -6.61 14.60 -28.55
CA ASN A 40 -6.24 15.18 -27.25
C ASN A 40 -6.95 16.53 -27.11
N VAL A 41 -7.88 16.60 -26.18
CA VAL A 41 -8.57 17.85 -25.85
C VAL A 41 -7.56 18.79 -25.20
N GLN A 42 -7.49 20.04 -25.68
CA GLN A 42 -6.67 21.06 -25.04
C GLN A 42 -7.16 21.28 -23.60
N THR A 43 -6.28 21.16 -22.64
CA THR A 43 -6.57 21.32 -21.20
C THR A 43 -5.35 21.85 -20.47
N ASP A 44 -5.57 22.76 -19.51
CA ASP A 44 -4.54 23.20 -18.57
C ASP A 44 -4.42 22.23 -17.37
N VAL A 45 -5.53 21.57 -17.04
CA VAL A 45 -5.62 20.65 -15.90
C VAL A 45 -5.96 19.25 -16.38
N ALA A 46 -5.06 18.32 -16.21
CA ALA A 46 -5.32 16.91 -16.45
C ALA A 46 -6.08 16.30 -15.24
N PHE A 47 -7.05 15.42 -15.52
CA PHE A 47 -7.97 14.91 -14.51
C PHE A 47 -8.12 13.39 -14.61
N TRP A 48 -7.96 12.71 -13.45
CA TRP A 48 -8.20 11.27 -13.28
C TRP A 48 -9.33 11.05 -12.30
N LEU A 49 -10.18 10.08 -12.61
CA LEU A 49 -11.43 9.82 -11.90
C LEU A 49 -11.53 8.34 -11.50
N THR A 50 -12.00 8.10 -10.27
CA THR A 50 -12.61 6.84 -9.85
C THR A 50 -14.03 7.10 -9.38
N SER A 51 -14.99 6.38 -9.97
CA SER A 51 -16.41 6.43 -9.57
C SER A 51 -16.77 5.28 -8.63
N PRO A 52 -17.61 5.50 -7.61
CA PRO A 52 -17.95 4.48 -6.61
C PRO A 52 -18.76 3.32 -7.19
N ASP A 53 -19.38 3.48 -8.35
CA ASP A 53 -20.14 2.44 -9.08
C ASP A 53 -19.24 1.58 -9.99
N ALA A 54 -17.92 1.73 -9.90
CA ALA A 54 -16.91 1.01 -10.66
C ALA A 54 -16.96 1.20 -12.19
N LYS A 55 -17.77 2.13 -12.71
CA LYS A 55 -17.79 2.38 -14.18
C LYS A 55 -16.52 3.07 -14.66
N ILE A 56 -15.92 3.88 -13.83
CA ILE A 56 -14.65 4.56 -14.09
C ILE A 56 -13.69 4.20 -12.96
N LEU A 57 -12.56 3.59 -13.31
CA LEU A 57 -11.57 3.10 -12.35
C LEU A 57 -10.21 3.72 -12.67
N PHE A 58 -9.88 4.82 -11.99
CA PHE A 58 -8.64 5.57 -12.10
C PHE A 58 -8.26 5.90 -13.56
N LYS A 59 -9.20 6.45 -14.30
CA LYS A 59 -9.00 6.78 -15.71
C LYS A 59 -8.87 8.27 -15.93
N ARG A 60 -7.90 8.65 -16.78
CA ARG A 60 -7.81 10.02 -17.30
C ARG A 60 -9.09 10.37 -18.04
N GLN A 61 -9.62 11.55 -17.71
CA GLN A 61 -10.81 12.09 -18.34
C GLN A 61 -10.42 13.02 -19.50
N ASN A 62 -11.13 12.91 -20.61
CA ASN A 62 -10.92 13.75 -21.78
C ASN A 62 -11.83 15.00 -21.70
N LEU A 63 -11.51 15.89 -20.75
CA LEU A 63 -12.24 17.13 -20.50
C LEU A 63 -11.35 18.35 -20.74
N SER A 64 -11.93 19.41 -21.31
CA SER A 64 -11.27 20.71 -21.44
C SER A 64 -11.43 21.49 -20.13
N LEU A 65 -10.40 21.45 -19.28
CA LEU A 65 -10.31 22.16 -18.03
C LEU A 65 -9.27 23.28 -18.19
N ILE A 66 -9.73 24.50 -18.53
CA ILE A 66 -8.90 25.65 -18.85
C ILE A 66 -9.10 26.72 -17.80
N PHE A 67 -8.01 27.22 -17.22
CA PHE A 67 -8.04 28.33 -16.26
C PHE A 67 -8.49 29.62 -16.92
N SER A 68 -9.48 30.27 -16.32
CA SER A 68 -10.03 31.53 -16.78
C SER A 68 -10.24 32.49 -15.61
N THR A 69 -10.51 33.75 -15.91
CA THR A 69 -10.92 34.76 -14.93
C THR A 69 -12.43 34.75 -14.66
N ALA A 70 -13.17 33.84 -15.32
CA ALA A 70 -14.61 33.68 -15.07
C ALA A 70 -14.82 33.19 -13.63
N ASN A 71 -15.77 33.78 -12.96
CA ASN A 71 -16.15 33.44 -11.59
C ASN A 71 -17.64 33.05 -11.57
N ASP A 72 -17.96 32.00 -10.85
CA ASP A 72 -19.32 31.56 -10.58
C ASP A 72 -19.55 31.43 -9.06
N GLN A 73 -20.73 30.98 -8.65
CA GLN A 73 -21.11 30.84 -7.25
C GLN A 73 -20.80 29.45 -6.66
N ASN A 74 -20.10 28.59 -7.41
CA ASN A 74 -19.76 27.26 -6.90
C ASN A 74 -18.74 27.32 -5.75
N PRO A 75 -18.77 26.37 -4.81
CA PRO A 75 -17.71 26.23 -3.81
C PRO A 75 -16.33 26.21 -4.47
N THR A 76 -15.37 26.93 -3.91
CA THR A 76 -14.05 27.08 -4.51
C THR A 76 -12.96 26.49 -3.61
N ILE A 77 -12.16 25.60 -4.16
CA ILE A 77 -10.91 25.11 -3.55
C ILE A 77 -9.79 26.04 -4.01
N GLU A 78 -9.26 26.81 -3.06
CA GLU A 78 -8.17 27.76 -3.29
C GLU A 78 -6.83 27.10 -2.99
N ILE A 79 -5.89 27.16 -3.95
CA ILE A 79 -4.55 26.58 -3.83
C ILE A 79 -3.54 27.70 -3.59
N ASP A 80 -2.84 27.61 -2.44
CA ASP A 80 -1.81 28.55 -2.04
C ASP A 80 -0.44 27.85 -1.94
N THR A 81 0.44 28.12 -2.88
CA THR A 81 1.79 27.55 -2.94
C THR A 81 2.80 28.28 -2.05
N THR A 82 2.42 29.41 -1.43
CA THR A 82 3.29 30.16 -0.51
C THR A 82 3.34 29.52 0.87
N GLN A 83 2.30 28.75 1.23
CA GLN A 83 2.24 27.99 2.47
C GLN A 83 2.59 26.53 2.21
N THR A 84 3.73 26.10 2.75
CA THR A 84 4.24 24.75 2.59
C THR A 84 4.30 24.00 3.93
N PHE A 85 4.18 22.69 3.87
CA PHE A 85 4.19 21.82 5.04
C PHE A 85 5.24 20.71 4.87
N GLN A 86 4.95 19.49 5.29
CA GLN A 86 5.89 18.38 5.20
C GLN A 86 6.19 17.95 3.75
N THR A 87 7.37 17.40 3.56
CA THR A 87 7.76 16.68 2.34
C THR A 87 7.18 15.27 2.38
N ILE A 88 6.71 14.79 1.25
CA ILE A 88 6.15 13.45 1.07
C ILE A 88 7.26 12.48 0.66
N ASP A 89 7.32 11.34 1.35
CA ASP A 89 8.26 10.26 1.05
C ASP A 89 7.67 9.23 0.07
N GLY A 90 6.34 9.09 0.01
CA GLY A 90 5.68 8.24 -0.97
C GLY A 90 4.37 7.61 -0.50
N PHE A 91 3.78 6.81 -1.40
CA PHE A 91 2.55 6.07 -1.17
C PHE A 91 2.73 4.63 -1.64
N GLY A 92 2.11 3.67 -0.96
CA GLY A 92 2.27 2.28 -1.36
C GLY A 92 1.64 1.27 -0.42
N TYR A 93 2.33 0.14 -0.24
CA TYR A 93 1.79 -1.05 0.38
C TYR A 93 2.84 -1.76 1.23
N CYS A 94 2.37 -2.71 2.06
CA CYS A 94 3.24 -3.74 2.58
C CYS A 94 3.42 -4.86 1.54
N LEU A 95 4.66 -5.11 1.17
CA LEU A 95 5.06 -6.26 0.37
C LEU A 95 5.34 -7.43 1.34
N THR A 96 4.26 -8.12 1.76
CA THR A 96 4.31 -9.25 2.70
C THR A 96 4.94 -10.48 2.06
N GLY A 97 5.36 -11.46 2.87
CA GLY A 97 5.84 -12.75 2.39
C GLY A 97 4.83 -13.42 1.46
N GLY A 98 3.55 -13.42 1.82
CA GLY A 98 2.48 -13.93 0.97
C GLY A 98 2.35 -13.21 -0.36
N SER A 99 2.44 -11.87 -0.35
CA SER A 99 2.42 -11.09 -1.60
C SER A 99 3.58 -11.48 -2.52
N THR A 100 4.79 -11.64 -1.97
CA THR A 100 5.97 -12.01 -2.79
C THR A 100 5.88 -13.41 -3.34
N THR A 101 5.39 -14.36 -2.55
CA THR A 101 5.17 -15.75 -2.99
C THR A 101 4.18 -15.83 -4.15
N LEU A 102 3.06 -15.12 -4.08
CA LEU A 102 2.07 -15.08 -5.16
C LEU A 102 2.64 -14.42 -6.43
N ILE A 103 3.31 -13.28 -6.29
CA ILE A 103 3.93 -12.57 -7.41
C ILE A 103 5.01 -13.42 -8.06
N HIS A 104 5.87 -14.06 -7.27
CA HIS A 104 6.97 -14.88 -7.78
C HIS A 104 6.48 -16.12 -8.56
N LYS A 105 5.37 -16.74 -8.14
CA LYS A 105 4.75 -17.89 -8.82
C LYS A 105 4.13 -17.55 -10.18
N MET A 106 3.85 -16.28 -10.48
CA MET A 106 3.29 -15.88 -11.78
C MET A 106 4.23 -16.18 -12.93
N GLN A 107 3.68 -16.41 -14.13
CA GLN A 107 4.48 -16.46 -15.36
C GLN A 107 5.25 -15.16 -15.54
N SER A 108 6.52 -15.27 -15.95
CA SER A 108 7.46 -14.13 -15.99
C SER A 108 6.93 -12.92 -16.78
N GLY A 109 6.28 -13.15 -17.93
CA GLY A 109 5.71 -12.07 -18.75
C GLY A 109 4.57 -11.32 -18.04
N THR A 110 3.64 -12.07 -17.39
CA THR A 110 2.53 -11.47 -16.65
C THR A 110 3.04 -10.75 -15.39
N ARG A 111 3.98 -11.36 -14.68
CA ARG A 111 4.65 -10.75 -13.51
C ARG A 111 5.34 -9.44 -13.90
N SER A 112 6.15 -9.44 -14.94
CA SER A 112 6.86 -8.24 -15.40
C SER A 112 5.89 -7.11 -15.79
N ALA A 113 4.78 -7.44 -16.47
CA ALA A 113 3.75 -6.47 -16.81
C ALA A 113 3.06 -5.88 -15.56
N LEU A 114 2.72 -6.74 -14.59
CA LEU A 114 2.14 -6.33 -13.31
C LEU A 114 3.09 -5.42 -12.53
N LEU A 115 4.36 -5.82 -12.37
CA LEU A 115 5.34 -5.02 -11.64
C LEU A 115 5.57 -3.67 -12.32
N LYS A 116 5.60 -3.61 -13.66
CA LYS A 116 5.66 -2.34 -14.39
C LYS A 116 4.43 -1.47 -14.13
N GLU A 117 3.24 -2.04 -14.12
CA GLU A 117 1.99 -1.32 -13.82
C GLU A 117 2.03 -0.72 -12.41
N LEU A 118 2.46 -1.50 -11.40
CA LEU A 118 2.47 -1.07 -10.00
C LEU A 118 3.56 -0.04 -9.70
N PHE A 119 4.77 -0.22 -10.23
CA PHE A 119 5.98 0.51 -9.79
C PHE A 119 6.56 1.45 -10.85
N GLY A 120 6.20 1.30 -12.12
CA GLY A 120 6.61 2.24 -13.16
C GLY A 120 6.04 3.64 -12.94
N THR A 121 6.66 4.64 -13.57
CA THR A 121 6.28 6.07 -13.43
C THR A 121 5.69 6.65 -14.71
N ASP A 122 5.61 5.86 -15.78
CA ASP A 122 5.14 6.24 -17.11
C ASP A 122 3.78 5.58 -17.47
N GLY A 123 3.16 6.06 -18.52
CA GLY A 123 1.95 5.47 -19.12
C GLY A 123 0.82 5.26 -18.11
N GLU A 124 0.29 4.04 -18.06
CA GLU A 124 -0.80 3.63 -17.17
C GLU A 124 -0.32 3.18 -15.78
N SER A 125 0.99 3.16 -15.52
CA SER A 125 1.55 2.76 -14.23
C SER A 125 1.05 3.66 -13.10
N ILE A 126 0.83 3.08 -11.91
CA ILE A 126 0.34 3.84 -10.74
C ILE A 126 1.43 4.47 -9.89
N GLY A 127 2.69 4.09 -10.11
CA GLY A 127 3.84 4.77 -9.52
C GLY A 127 4.03 4.56 -8.02
N THR A 128 3.67 3.38 -7.49
CA THR A 128 3.99 3.02 -6.09
C THR A 128 5.43 3.38 -5.76
N SER A 129 5.63 4.11 -4.67
CA SER A 129 6.93 4.72 -4.35
C SER A 129 7.42 4.43 -2.93
N TYR A 130 6.63 3.69 -2.13
CA TYR A 130 7.00 3.30 -0.78
C TYR A 130 6.56 1.87 -0.51
N LEU A 131 7.44 1.05 0.03
CA LEU A 131 7.15 -0.32 0.44
C LEU A 131 7.47 -0.51 1.93
N ARG A 132 6.63 -1.29 2.62
CA ARG A 132 6.91 -1.84 3.93
C ARG A 132 7.17 -3.33 3.78
N LEU A 133 8.26 -3.82 4.39
CA LEU A 133 8.64 -5.22 4.42
C LEU A 133 8.55 -5.74 5.85
N SER A 134 8.19 -7.00 6.03
CA SER A 134 8.41 -7.66 7.32
C SER A 134 9.90 -8.01 7.50
N ILE A 135 10.40 -7.89 8.73
CA ILE A 135 11.71 -8.42 9.13
C ILE A 135 11.47 -9.78 9.77
N GLY A 136 11.68 -10.85 9.02
CA GLY A 136 11.12 -12.17 9.26
C GLY A 136 9.68 -12.26 8.79
N ALA A 137 8.92 -13.23 9.26
CA ALA A 137 7.52 -13.39 8.89
C ALA A 137 6.63 -12.26 9.42
N SER A 138 5.58 -11.94 8.66
CA SER A 138 4.38 -11.27 9.15
C SER A 138 3.25 -12.32 9.35
N ASP A 139 2.10 -11.87 9.81
CA ASP A 139 0.88 -12.68 9.87
C ASP A 139 0.32 -13.04 8.48
N LEU A 140 0.82 -12.39 7.40
CA LEU A 140 0.56 -12.74 6.00
C LEU A 140 1.76 -13.40 5.32
N SER A 141 2.42 -14.29 6.03
CA SER A 141 3.37 -15.27 5.49
C SER A 141 2.74 -16.66 5.50
N ASP A 142 3.23 -17.60 4.72
CA ASP A 142 2.74 -18.99 4.70
C ASP A 142 3.11 -19.78 5.98
N HIS A 143 4.15 -19.33 6.68
CA HIS A 143 4.57 -19.86 7.98
C HIS A 143 5.34 -18.79 8.76
N VAL A 144 5.51 -19.04 10.06
CA VAL A 144 6.27 -18.13 10.93
C VAL A 144 7.76 -18.48 10.88
N PHE A 145 8.60 -17.46 10.74
CA PHE A 145 10.06 -17.58 10.79
C PHE A 145 10.70 -16.26 11.24
N SER A 146 11.93 -16.37 11.73
CA SER A 146 12.85 -15.24 11.89
C SER A 146 14.16 -15.53 11.13
N TYR A 147 15.05 -14.56 11.06
CA TYR A 147 16.36 -14.76 10.42
C TYR A 147 17.39 -15.39 11.38
N ASN A 148 16.97 -15.82 12.58
CA ASN A 148 17.81 -16.48 13.54
C ASN A 148 17.00 -17.47 14.40
N ASP A 149 16.30 -18.40 13.74
CA ASP A 149 15.58 -19.48 14.41
C ASP A 149 16.55 -20.58 14.83
N LEU A 150 16.42 -21.02 16.07
CA LEU A 150 17.30 -21.99 16.69
C LEU A 150 16.50 -23.15 17.30
N PRO A 151 17.12 -24.34 17.44
CA PRO A 151 16.56 -25.42 18.22
C PRO A 151 16.25 -24.99 19.67
N ASP A 152 15.27 -25.65 20.29
CA ASP A 152 14.86 -25.35 21.65
C ASP A 152 16.02 -25.36 22.64
N GLY A 153 16.12 -24.32 23.45
CA GLY A 153 17.15 -24.13 24.43
C GLY A 153 18.48 -23.57 23.92
N GLU A 154 18.65 -23.45 22.61
CA GLU A 154 19.82 -22.76 22.03
C GLU A 154 19.64 -21.24 22.00
N THR A 155 20.76 -20.53 22.08
CA THR A 155 20.81 -19.07 21.95
C THR A 155 21.99 -18.64 21.05
N ASP A 156 21.87 -17.50 20.39
CA ASP A 156 22.96 -16.93 19.55
C ASP A 156 23.11 -15.40 19.75
N PRO A 157 23.57 -14.95 20.94
CA PRO A 157 23.71 -13.51 21.23
C PRO A 157 24.66 -12.75 20.27
N GLN A 158 25.49 -13.45 19.52
CA GLN A 158 26.40 -12.84 18.54
C GLN A 158 25.83 -12.80 17.12
N MET A 159 24.62 -13.33 16.90
CA MET A 159 24.00 -13.43 15.55
C MET A 159 24.89 -14.16 14.55
N ALA A 160 25.63 -15.18 14.99
CA ALA A 160 26.52 -15.96 14.11
C ALA A 160 25.73 -16.86 13.14
N LYS A 161 24.52 -17.27 13.54
CA LYS A 161 23.60 -18.10 12.74
C LYS A 161 22.53 -17.26 11.99
N PHE A 162 22.65 -15.93 11.98
CA PHE A 162 21.73 -15.07 11.23
C PHE A 162 21.83 -15.35 9.71
N SER A 163 20.70 -15.56 9.05
CA SER A 163 20.67 -15.77 7.60
C SER A 163 19.39 -15.20 6.96
N LEU A 164 19.56 -14.57 5.78
CA LEU A 164 18.46 -14.19 4.88
C LEU A 164 18.15 -15.26 3.82
N ASP A 165 18.70 -16.47 3.93
CA ASP A 165 18.57 -17.48 2.88
C ASP A 165 17.11 -17.86 2.57
N ILE A 166 16.22 -17.79 3.54
CA ILE A 166 14.79 -18.01 3.35
C ILE A 166 14.18 -17.03 2.35
N GLU A 167 14.65 -15.79 2.32
CA GLU A 167 14.14 -14.73 1.44
C GLU A 167 14.67 -14.83 0.00
N LYS A 168 15.65 -15.67 -0.26
CA LYS A 168 16.19 -15.89 -1.60
C LYS A 168 15.21 -16.56 -2.53
N THR A 169 14.18 -17.22 -1.98
CA THR A 169 13.19 -17.90 -2.78
C THR A 169 12.21 -16.90 -3.43
N ASP A 170 11.65 -15.98 -2.69
CA ASP A 170 10.56 -15.13 -3.15
C ASP A 170 10.86 -13.63 -3.01
N LEU A 171 11.13 -13.13 -1.79
CA LEU A 171 11.24 -11.71 -1.52
C LEU A 171 12.37 -11.05 -2.30
N LEU A 172 13.59 -11.57 -2.20
CA LEU A 172 14.75 -10.93 -2.82
C LEU A 172 14.65 -10.88 -4.35
N PRO A 173 14.23 -11.96 -5.07
CA PRO A 173 14.00 -11.90 -6.51
C PRO A 173 12.96 -10.86 -6.90
N VAL A 174 11.77 -10.87 -6.27
CA VAL A 174 10.68 -9.93 -6.59
C VAL A 174 11.11 -8.49 -6.30
N LEU A 175 11.77 -8.24 -5.18
CA LEU A 175 12.21 -6.91 -4.79
C LEU A 175 13.28 -6.36 -5.75
N LYS A 176 14.19 -7.21 -6.24
CA LYS A 176 15.18 -6.84 -7.28
C LYS A 176 14.50 -6.49 -8.61
N GLU A 177 13.47 -7.24 -9.02
CA GLU A 177 12.66 -6.88 -10.21
C GLU A 177 11.97 -5.51 -10.03
N ILE A 178 11.39 -5.25 -8.85
CA ILE A 178 10.77 -3.97 -8.52
C ILE A 178 11.79 -2.82 -8.58
N LEU A 179 12.94 -2.99 -7.93
CA LEU A 179 13.99 -1.96 -7.90
C LEU A 179 14.66 -1.72 -9.27
N ALA A 180 14.65 -2.71 -10.16
CA ALA A 180 15.06 -2.53 -11.54
C ALA A 180 14.10 -1.63 -12.34
N ILE A 181 12.80 -1.62 -11.97
CA ILE A 181 11.79 -0.75 -12.58
C ILE A 181 11.86 0.67 -11.97
N ASN A 182 11.98 0.75 -10.66
CA ASN A 182 12.02 2.02 -9.93
C ASN A 182 13.01 1.95 -8.75
N PRO A 183 14.26 2.39 -8.96
CA PRO A 183 15.31 2.31 -7.93
C PRO A 183 15.12 3.30 -6.77
N ASP A 184 14.21 4.29 -6.92
CA ASP A 184 13.99 5.35 -5.94
C ASP A 184 12.91 5.00 -4.90
N ILE A 185 12.34 3.77 -4.96
CA ILE A 185 11.36 3.31 -3.98
C ILE A 185 11.96 3.35 -2.57
N LYS A 186 11.20 3.93 -1.63
CA LYS A 186 11.53 3.90 -0.21
C LYS A 186 11.12 2.58 0.42
N ILE A 187 11.97 2.04 1.29
CA ILE A 187 11.75 0.76 1.94
C ILE A 187 11.82 0.90 3.47
N LEU A 188 10.74 0.51 4.14
CA LEU A 188 10.62 0.40 5.58
C LEU A 188 10.62 -1.08 5.99
N GLY A 189 11.51 -1.49 6.87
CA GLY A 189 11.47 -2.81 7.52
C GLY A 189 10.74 -2.76 8.87
N SER A 190 9.87 -3.73 9.14
CA SER A 190 9.11 -3.81 10.41
C SER A 190 9.04 -5.26 10.89
N PRO A 191 9.56 -5.62 12.09
CA PRO A 191 9.42 -6.97 12.63
C PRO A 191 8.08 -7.14 13.34
N TRP A 192 7.45 -8.32 13.20
CA TRP A 192 6.29 -8.73 13.97
C TRP A 192 6.72 -9.35 15.30
N SER A 193 7.92 -9.92 15.38
CA SER A 193 8.49 -10.52 16.57
C SER A 193 10.01 -10.61 16.49
N ALA A 194 10.67 -10.58 17.64
CA ALA A 194 12.04 -11.06 17.77
C ALA A 194 12.08 -12.60 17.63
N PRO A 195 13.26 -13.21 17.34
CA PRO A 195 13.46 -14.65 17.42
C PRO A 195 12.95 -15.22 18.75
N VAL A 196 12.32 -16.41 18.71
CA VAL A 196 11.60 -17.03 19.83
C VAL A 196 12.48 -17.16 21.09
N TRP A 197 13.75 -17.53 20.94
CA TRP A 197 14.67 -17.70 22.05
C TRP A 197 14.98 -16.42 22.85
N MET A 198 14.74 -15.24 22.23
CA MET A 198 14.88 -13.94 22.93
C MET A 198 13.64 -13.56 23.73
N LYS A 199 12.52 -14.30 23.63
CA LYS A 199 11.23 -13.92 24.20
C LYS A 199 10.94 -14.61 25.52
N THR A 200 10.18 -13.93 26.38
CA THR A 200 9.83 -14.40 27.72
C THR A 200 8.99 -15.66 27.75
N ASN A 201 8.23 -15.93 26.69
CA ASN A 201 7.30 -17.05 26.57
C ASN A 201 7.79 -18.20 25.69
N ASN A 202 8.92 -18.02 24.99
CA ASN A 202 9.46 -18.97 24.00
C ASN A 202 8.41 -19.40 22.95
N ASP A 203 7.54 -18.48 22.52
CA ASP A 203 6.51 -18.71 21.50
C ASP A 203 6.61 -17.61 20.44
N THR A 204 6.19 -17.93 19.22
CA THR A 204 6.09 -16.95 18.11
C THR A 204 5.05 -15.88 18.38
N ARG A 205 3.99 -16.18 19.17
CA ARG A 205 2.89 -15.30 19.48
C ARG A 205 3.01 -14.71 20.89
N GLY A 206 2.86 -13.39 21.02
CA GLY A 206 2.92 -12.69 22.31
C GLY A 206 4.28 -12.76 22.98
N GLY A 207 4.30 -12.69 24.31
CA GLY A 207 5.54 -12.55 25.08
C GLY A 207 6.21 -11.18 24.89
N SER A 208 7.33 -10.98 25.57
CA SER A 208 8.12 -9.75 25.48
C SER A 208 9.59 -10.08 25.25
N LEU A 209 10.35 -9.13 24.73
CA LEU A 209 11.79 -9.25 24.58
C LEU A 209 12.45 -9.28 25.97
N LYS A 210 13.26 -10.29 26.24
CA LYS A 210 14.04 -10.38 27.51
C LYS A 210 15.13 -9.30 27.49
N PRO A 211 15.29 -8.54 28.60
CA PRO A 211 16.30 -7.46 28.65
C PRO A 211 17.72 -7.93 28.40
N GLU A 212 18.09 -9.14 28.82
CA GLU A 212 19.40 -9.74 28.58
C GLU A 212 19.74 -9.95 27.11
N TYR A 213 18.73 -9.92 26.21
CA TYR A 213 18.90 -10.04 24.75
C TYR A 213 18.74 -8.73 23.98
N PHE A 214 18.63 -7.58 24.65
CA PHE A 214 18.55 -6.28 23.95
C PHE A 214 19.76 -6.06 23.03
N ASP A 215 20.98 -6.37 23.46
CA ASP A 215 22.17 -6.27 22.60
C ASP A 215 22.12 -7.23 21.40
N ALA A 216 21.61 -8.44 21.61
CA ALA A 216 21.44 -9.43 20.55
C ALA A 216 20.39 -8.96 19.52
N TYR A 217 19.28 -8.39 20.00
CA TYR A 217 18.24 -7.87 19.12
C TYR A 217 18.70 -6.63 18.33
N ALA A 218 19.49 -5.74 18.93
CA ALA A 218 20.12 -4.64 18.21
C ALA A 218 21.07 -5.15 17.10
N LYS A 219 21.85 -6.20 17.37
CA LYS A 219 22.70 -6.87 16.35
C LYS A 219 21.86 -7.51 15.26
N TYR A 220 20.66 -8.04 15.56
CA TYR A 220 19.74 -8.60 14.58
C TYR A 220 19.33 -7.55 13.54
N PHE A 221 18.98 -6.33 13.93
CA PHE A 221 18.70 -5.22 13.00
C PHE A 221 19.93 -4.82 12.19
N VAL A 222 21.10 -4.72 12.83
CA VAL A 222 22.37 -4.42 12.13
C VAL A 222 22.63 -5.45 11.05
N LYS A 223 22.53 -6.74 11.38
CA LYS A 223 22.73 -7.86 10.43
C LYS A 223 21.72 -7.83 9.30
N TYR A 224 20.43 -7.56 9.59
CA TYR A 224 19.40 -7.43 8.57
C TYR A 224 19.76 -6.34 7.56
N ILE A 225 20.04 -5.12 8.02
CA ILE A 225 20.35 -3.98 7.15
C ILE A 225 21.61 -4.26 6.32
N GLN A 226 22.65 -4.83 6.94
CA GLN A 226 23.89 -5.19 6.23
C GLN A 226 23.67 -6.28 5.18
N ALA A 227 22.88 -7.30 5.50
CA ALA A 227 22.57 -8.40 4.58
C ALA A 227 21.71 -7.92 3.40
N MET A 228 20.68 -7.10 3.64
CA MET A 228 19.90 -6.48 2.57
C MET A 228 20.77 -5.59 1.67
N LYS A 229 21.67 -4.80 2.27
CA LYS A 229 22.64 -3.99 1.52
C LYS A 229 23.56 -4.85 0.66
N ALA A 230 24.00 -6.00 1.16
CA ALA A 230 24.83 -6.94 0.39
C ALA A 230 24.08 -7.54 -0.82
N GLU A 231 22.74 -7.65 -0.73
CA GLU A 231 21.88 -8.03 -1.84
C GLU A 231 21.54 -6.85 -2.79
N GLY A 232 22.12 -5.66 -2.55
CA GLY A 232 21.87 -4.45 -3.33
C GLY A 232 20.58 -3.71 -2.96
N ILE A 233 19.99 -4.01 -1.81
CA ILE A 233 18.71 -3.45 -1.36
C ILE A 233 18.97 -2.50 -0.19
N ARG A 234 18.59 -1.22 -0.35
CA ARG A 234 18.67 -0.22 0.72
C ARG A 234 17.41 -0.30 1.60
N ILE A 235 17.60 -0.31 2.92
CA ILE A 235 16.54 -0.12 3.90
C ILE A 235 16.59 1.33 4.39
N ASP A 236 15.61 2.14 4.00
CA ASP A 236 15.57 3.58 4.32
C ASP A 236 15.19 3.83 5.78
N ALA A 237 14.31 2.99 6.34
CA ALA A 237 13.83 3.10 7.71
C ALA A 237 13.50 1.72 8.30
N ILE A 238 13.42 1.66 9.63
CA ILE A 238 12.84 0.52 10.35
C ILE A 238 11.85 1.02 11.39
N THR A 239 10.82 0.22 11.70
CA THR A 239 10.16 0.26 13.00
C THR A 239 10.75 -0.82 13.91
N ILE A 240 10.60 -0.64 15.23
CA ILE A 240 11.22 -1.57 16.20
C ILE A 240 10.33 -2.79 16.40
N GLN A 241 9.01 -2.60 16.33
CA GLN A 241 8.02 -3.65 16.54
C GLN A 241 6.71 -3.24 15.86
N ASN A 242 6.18 -4.11 15.00
CA ASN A 242 4.81 -3.98 14.53
C ASN A 242 3.84 -4.17 15.70
N GLU A 243 2.91 -3.24 15.87
CA GLU A 243 1.82 -3.29 16.84
C GLU A 243 2.25 -3.73 18.25
N PRO A 244 3.14 -2.98 18.92
CA PRO A 244 3.78 -3.40 20.16
C PRO A 244 2.81 -3.64 21.32
N LEU A 245 1.55 -3.20 21.22
CA LEU A 245 0.50 -3.42 22.21
C LEU A 245 -0.53 -4.47 21.80
N HIS A 246 -0.34 -5.16 20.65
CA HIS A 246 -1.24 -6.20 20.15
C HIS A 246 -0.56 -7.57 20.05
N PRO A 247 -0.64 -8.41 21.11
CA PRO A 247 -0.01 -9.74 21.12
C PRO A 247 -0.86 -10.81 20.41
N GLY A 248 -1.84 -10.42 19.59
CA GLY A 248 -2.84 -11.32 18.99
C GLY A 248 -2.42 -11.97 17.69
N ASN A 249 -1.58 -11.29 16.89
CA ASN A 249 -1.08 -11.82 15.62
C ASN A 249 -0.09 -12.98 15.83
N ASN A 250 0.13 -13.77 14.81
CA ASN A 250 1.20 -14.76 14.78
C ASN A 250 2.08 -14.55 13.53
N PRO A 251 3.33 -14.06 13.66
CA PRO A 251 4.02 -13.76 14.92
C PRO A 251 3.57 -12.44 15.57
N SER A 252 3.92 -12.26 16.85
CA SER A 252 3.74 -10.98 17.57
C SER A 252 4.64 -10.92 18.80
N MET A 253 4.89 -9.69 19.28
CA MET A 253 5.64 -9.48 20.53
C MET A 253 5.13 -8.20 21.19
N TYR A 254 4.89 -8.28 22.52
CA TYR A 254 4.49 -7.13 23.31
C TYR A 254 5.73 -6.33 23.74
N MET A 255 5.66 -5.00 23.60
CA MET A 255 6.74 -4.09 24.00
C MET A 255 6.16 -2.80 24.55
N LEU A 256 6.50 -2.43 25.79
CA LEU A 256 6.08 -1.16 26.38
C LEU A 256 6.89 0.02 25.81
N ALA A 257 6.35 1.23 25.92
CA ALA A 257 7.02 2.44 25.45
C ALA A 257 8.36 2.67 26.18
N GLU A 258 8.40 2.38 27.49
CA GLU A 258 9.59 2.50 28.32
C GLU A 258 10.66 1.50 27.92
N ASP A 259 10.27 0.26 27.58
CA ASP A 259 11.20 -0.78 27.10
C ASP A 259 11.74 -0.41 25.72
N GLN A 260 10.89 0.11 24.82
CA GLN A 260 11.32 0.58 23.51
C GLN A 260 12.29 1.76 23.63
N ALA A 261 12.01 2.73 24.51
CA ALA A 261 12.91 3.85 24.79
C ALA A 261 14.25 3.37 25.35
N LEU A 262 14.24 2.42 26.31
CA LEU A 262 15.45 1.82 26.89
C LEU A 262 16.28 1.10 25.83
N PHE A 263 15.63 0.28 24.99
CA PHE A 263 16.26 -0.44 23.90
C PHE A 263 16.91 0.52 22.88
N ILE A 264 16.22 1.59 22.49
CA ILE A 264 16.76 2.60 21.57
C ILE A 264 18.02 3.24 22.14
N LYS A 265 17.91 3.81 23.34
CA LYS A 265 19.00 4.63 23.92
C LYS A 265 20.23 3.83 24.31
N LYS A 266 20.06 2.55 24.74
CA LYS A 266 21.17 1.75 25.28
C LYS A 266 21.76 0.77 24.26
N ASN A 267 20.98 0.29 23.29
CA ASN A 267 21.38 -0.80 22.41
C ASN A 267 21.27 -0.41 20.93
N LEU A 268 20.07 -0.14 20.38
CA LEU A 268 19.86 0.01 18.95
C LEU A 268 20.54 1.26 18.37
N GLY A 269 20.32 2.43 18.98
CA GLY A 269 20.91 3.70 18.53
C GLY A 269 22.44 3.67 18.54
N PRO A 270 23.09 3.26 19.65
CA PRO A 270 24.55 3.05 19.68
C PRO A 270 25.03 2.02 18.67
N ALA A 271 24.32 0.90 18.48
CA ALA A 271 24.71 -0.14 17.52
C ALA A 271 24.70 0.39 16.08
N PHE A 272 23.68 1.17 15.69
CA PHE A 272 23.63 1.82 14.37
C PHE A 272 24.78 2.81 14.18
N ALA A 273 25.03 3.66 15.20
CA ALA A 273 26.11 4.65 15.15
C ALA A 273 27.51 3.99 14.96
N VAL A 274 27.80 2.93 15.72
CA VAL A 274 29.07 2.19 15.61
C VAL A 274 29.19 1.46 14.27
N SER A 275 28.06 0.96 13.74
CA SER A 275 28.03 0.23 12.46
C SER A 275 27.97 1.14 11.22
N GLY A 276 27.93 2.48 11.39
CA GLY A 276 27.81 3.43 10.29
C GLY A 276 26.49 3.29 9.50
N ILE A 277 25.40 2.91 10.19
CA ILE A 277 24.07 2.74 9.61
C ILE A 277 23.29 4.06 9.74
N ASP A 278 22.79 4.56 8.60
CA ASP A 278 21.99 5.78 8.47
C ASP A 278 20.49 5.49 8.32
N THR A 279 20.07 4.22 8.37
CA THR A 279 18.67 3.80 8.36
C THR A 279 17.93 4.46 9.51
N LYS A 280 16.80 5.11 9.20
CA LYS A 280 15.97 5.82 10.17
C LYS A 280 15.32 4.87 11.16
N ILE A 281 15.29 5.25 12.44
CA ILE A 281 14.55 4.54 13.48
C ILE A 281 13.22 5.27 13.68
N ILE A 282 12.12 4.55 13.45
CA ILE A 282 10.76 5.03 13.62
C ILE A 282 10.13 4.24 14.76
N VAL A 283 9.48 4.93 15.70
CA VAL A 283 8.93 4.33 16.91
C VAL A 283 7.44 4.04 16.77
N TYR A 284 6.91 3.24 17.67
CA TYR A 284 5.50 2.87 17.82
C TYR A 284 5.04 1.86 16.75
N ASP A 285 4.47 2.34 15.62
CA ASP A 285 3.95 1.47 14.54
C ASP A 285 2.64 0.75 14.94
N HIS A 286 1.66 1.53 15.48
CA HIS A 286 0.37 1.02 15.96
C HIS A 286 -0.71 2.11 15.93
N ASN A 287 -1.89 1.81 16.49
CA ASN A 287 -3.11 2.60 16.41
C ASN A 287 -3.01 4.03 17.00
N ALA A 288 -3.73 4.96 16.36
CA ALA A 288 -3.71 6.39 16.70
C ALA A 288 -4.41 6.75 18.03
N ASP A 289 -4.97 5.79 18.76
CA ASP A 289 -5.57 5.99 20.09
C ASP A 289 -4.54 6.11 21.23
N ARG A 290 -3.28 5.66 21.00
CA ARG A 290 -2.22 5.62 22.03
C ARG A 290 -1.05 6.52 21.67
N THR A 291 -1.32 7.79 21.40
CA THR A 291 -0.27 8.80 21.14
C THR A 291 0.66 9.03 22.33
N ASP A 292 0.26 8.64 23.53
CA ASP A 292 1.12 8.60 24.72
C ASP A 292 2.35 7.70 24.55
N TYR A 293 2.24 6.63 23.77
CA TYR A 293 3.37 5.71 23.54
C TYR A 293 4.56 6.40 22.84
N PRO A 294 4.43 6.97 21.62
CA PRO A 294 5.54 7.68 20.99
C PRO A 294 5.97 8.92 21.78
N LEU A 295 5.05 9.61 22.47
CA LEU A 295 5.40 10.75 23.31
C LEU A 295 6.27 10.35 24.51
N THR A 296 6.02 9.19 25.14
CA THR A 296 6.88 8.64 26.20
C THR A 296 8.31 8.45 25.71
N ILE A 297 8.50 7.91 24.51
CA ILE A 297 9.84 7.71 23.94
C ILE A 297 10.51 9.04 23.59
N LEU A 298 9.75 9.97 22.98
CA LEU A 298 10.27 11.26 22.55
C LEU A 298 10.57 12.20 23.73
N ASN A 299 9.91 12.00 24.88
CA ASN A 299 10.20 12.72 26.12
C ASN A 299 11.53 12.27 26.78
N ASP A 300 12.11 11.13 26.38
CA ASP A 300 13.46 10.73 26.79
C ASP A 300 14.49 11.25 25.78
N PRO A 301 15.26 12.32 26.09
CA PRO A 301 16.18 12.94 25.13
C PRO A 301 17.29 12.00 24.66
N ASP A 302 17.67 11.01 25.46
CA ASP A 302 18.68 10.03 25.10
C ASP A 302 18.16 8.98 24.12
N ALA A 303 16.87 8.67 24.12
CA ALA A 303 16.21 7.88 23.08
C ALA A 303 15.89 8.75 21.84
N ALA A 304 15.28 9.92 22.06
CA ALA A 304 14.79 10.83 21.01
C ALA A 304 15.87 11.24 20.02
N LYS A 305 17.13 11.37 20.44
CA LYS A 305 18.24 11.75 19.52
C LYS A 305 18.49 10.74 18.41
N TYR A 306 18.09 9.48 18.57
CA TYR A 306 18.21 8.42 17.56
C TYR A 306 16.93 8.23 16.73
N VAL A 307 15.81 8.83 17.15
CA VAL A 307 14.48 8.62 16.56
C VAL A 307 14.23 9.66 15.44
N ASP A 308 13.88 9.20 14.25
CA ASP A 308 13.45 10.05 13.13
C ASP A 308 11.99 10.51 13.30
N GLY A 309 11.12 9.62 13.76
CA GLY A 309 9.69 9.91 13.91
C GLY A 309 8.87 8.77 14.47
N SER A 310 7.55 8.87 14.31
CA SER A 310 6.56 7.91 14.82
C SER A 310 5.67 7.39 13.71
N ALA A 311 5.35 6.08 13.75
CA ALA A 311 4.49 5.42 12.79
C ALA A 311 3.14 5.07 13.40
N PHE A 312 2.09 5.13 12.57
CA PHE A 312 0.71 4.94 13.00
C PHE A 312 -0.08 4.02 12.07
N HIS A 313 -1.01 3.27 12.69
CA HIS A 313 -2.14 2.56 12.10
C HIS A 313 -3.46 3.23 12.52
N LEU A 314 -4.60 2.85 11.94
CA LEU A 314 -5.88 3.46 12.28
C LEU A 314 -7.03 2.45 12.41
N TYR A 315 -6.78 1.32 13.04
CA TYR A 315 -7.86 0.39 13.41
C TYR A 315 -8.65 0.91 14.61
N VAL A 316 -8.02 1.73 15.44
CA VAL A 316 -8.62 2.44 16.58
C VAL A 316 -8.04 3.86 16.66
N GLY A 317 -8.83 4.82 17.14
CA GLY A 317 -8.42 6.22 17.31
C GLY A 317 -8.91 7.14 16.20
N SER A 318 -8.25 8.29 16.04
CA SER A 318 -8.55 9.28 15.01
C SER A 318 -7.26 9.74 14.34
N ILE A 319 -7.32 9.94 13.02
CA ILE A 319 -6.18 10.47 12.26
C ILE A 319 -5.74 11.85 12.75
N ASP A 320 -6.65 12.64 13.31
CA ASP A 320 -6.36 14.00 13.83
C ASP A 320 -5.45 13.97 15.07
N ALA A 321 -5.39 12.82 15.79
CA ALA A 321 -4.53 12.67 16.94
C ALA A 321 -3.03 12.81 16.58
N LEU A 322 -2.67 12.53 15.34
CA LEU A 322 -1.30 12.64 14.84
C LEU A 322 -0.77 14.09 14.91
N SER A 323 -1.64 15.08 14.64
CA SER A 323 -1.26 16.48 14.80
C SER A 323 -0.85 16.85 16.23
N GLY A 324 -1.41 16.17 17.25
CA GLY A 324 -0.99 16.34 18.64
C GLY A 324 0.47 15.93 18.85
N VAL A 325 0.89 14.81 18.27
CA VAL A 325 2.29 14.34 18.32
C VAL A 325 3.22 15.30 17.57
N HIS A 326 2.82 15.74 16.35
CA HIS A 326 3.60 16.74 15.61
C HIS A 326 3.76 18.04 16.37
N ASN A 327 2.69 18.56 16.98
CA ASN A 327 2.74 19.83 17.72
C ASN A 327 3.66 19.74 18.95
N ALA A 328 3.73 18.56 19.60
CA ALA A 328 4.65 18.32 20.71
C ALA A 328 6.11 18.22 20.22
N TYR A 329 6.34 17.61 19.07
CA TYR A 329 7.67 17.37 18.50
C TYR A 329 7.73 17.74 17.01
N PRO A 330 7.69 19.03 16.63
CA PRO A 330 7.55 19.47 15.23
C PRO A 330 8.75 19.11 14.34
N ASN A 331 9.89 18.76 14.94
CA ASN A 331 11.09 18.31 14.22
C ASN A 331 11.13 16.77 14.01
N LYS A 332 10.13 16.04 14.50
CA LYS A 332 9.99 14.60 14.30
C LYS A 332 8.96 14.30 13.23
N ASN A 333 9.28 13.36 12.36
CA ASN A 333 8.42 12.98 11.25
C ASN A 333 7.27 12.07 11.70
N LEU A 334 6.18 12.06 10.93
CA LEU A 334 5.07 11.15 11.11
C LEU A 334 4.89 10.29 9.86
N TYR A 335 4.55 9.02 10.09
CA TYR A 335 4.37 8.01 9.07
C TYR A 335 3.05 7.29 9.29
N PHE A 336 2.31 7.04 8.21
CA PHE A 336 1.14 6.16 8.25
C PHE A 336 1.52 4.85 7.57
N THR A 337 1.65 3.78 8.34
CA THR A 337 2.35 2.57 7.92
C THR A 337 1.45 1.39 7.65
N GLU A 338 0.16 1.44 8.08
CA GLU A 338 -0.76 0.33 7.82
C GLU A 338 -2.23 0.71 7.99
N GLN A 339 -3.04 0.27 7.02
CA GLN A 339 -4.49 0.11 7.11
C GLN A 339 -4.93 -0.92 6.09
N TRP A 340 -5.83 -1.82 6.47
CA TRP A 340 -6.32 -2.87 5.57
C TRP A 340 -7.61 -2.47 4.86
N VAL A 341 -7.86 -3.10 3.70
CA VAL A 341 -9.21 -3.26 3.15
C VAL A 341 -9.66 -4.69 3.49
N GLY A 342 -10.79 -4.80 4.20
CA GLY A 342 -11.33 -6.11 4.58
C GLY A 342 -12.10 -6.78 3.43
N ALA A 343 -11.88 -8.11 3.23
CA ALA A 343 -12.64 -8.88 2.25
C ALA A 343 -14.14 -8.95 2.60
N PRO A 344 -15.02 -8.91 1.59
CA PRO A 344 -14.76 -8.94 0.15
C PRO A 344 -14.44 -7.57 -0.48
N GLY A 345 -14.34 -6.52 0.31
CA GLY A 345 -14.19 -5.14 -0.13
C GLY A 345 -15.52 -4.50 -0.56
N ASN A 346 -15.58 -3.18 -0.48
CA ASN A 346 -16.70 -2.36 -0.94
C ASN A 346 -16.12 -1.08 -1.57
N LEU A 347 -15.95 -1.07 -2.89
CA LEU A 347 -15.27 0.05 -3.56
C LEU A 347 -15.82 1.42 -3.14
N ALA A 348 -17.14 1.59 -3.05
CA ALA A 348 -17.73 2.88 -2.70
C ALA A 348 -17.37 3.32 -1.26
N GLY A 349 -17.49 2.40 -0.30
CA GLY A 349 -17.20 2.67 1.11
C GLY A 349 -15.71 2.82 1.35
N ASP A 350 -14.92 1.87 0.86
CA ASP A 350 -13.46 1.84 1.05
C ASP A 350 -12.79 3.04 0.37
N LEU A 351 -13.15 3.35 -0.89
CA LEU A 351 -12.61 4.50 -1.61
C LEU A 351 -12.89 5.80 -0.84
N ALA A 352 -14.14 6.03 -0.41
CA ALA A 352 -14.52 7.24 0.28
C ALA A 352 -13.82 7.37 1.65
N TRP A 353 -13.79 6.28 2.43
CA TRP A 353 -13.20 6.31 3.77
C TRP A 353 -11.68 6.45 3.73
N HIS A 354 -10.99 5.60 2.94
CA HIS A 354 -9.53 5.61 2.88
C HIS A 354 -8.98 6.90 2.25
N VAL A 355 -9.61 7.39 1.17
CA VAL A 355 -9.16 8.66 0.58
C VAL A 355 -9.38 9.83 1.52
N ARG A 356 -10.58 9.93 2.15
CA ARG A 356 -10.85 11.00 3.13
C ARG A 356 -9.91 10.93 4.31
N THR A 357 -9.80 9.75 4.92
CA THR A 357 -9.16 9.58 6.23
C THR A 357 -7.65 9.43 6.11
N LEU A 358 -7.18 8.64 5.13
CA LEU A 358 -5.76 8.30 5.04
C LEU A 358 -5.02 9.20 4.06
N ILE A 359 -5.45 9.25 2.79
CA ILE A 359 -4.73 10.05 1.79
C ILE A 359 -4.82 11.54 2.14
N ILE A 360 -6.03 12.06 2.34
CA ILE A 360 -6.26 13.47 2.68
C ILE A 360 -5.95 13.71 4.16
N GLY A 361 -6.59 12.96 5.05
CA GLY A 361 -6.46 13.15 6.49
C GLY A 361 -5.05 12.90 6.99
N GLY A 362 -4.43 11.77 6.63
CA GLY A 362 -3.06 11.44 7.04
C GLY A 362 -2.06 12.49 6.60
N THR A 363 -2.11 12.91 5.33
CA THR A 363 -1.18 13.94 4.84
C THR A 363 -1.49 15.32 5.40
N ARG A 364 -2.76 15.68 5.68
CA ARG A 364 -3.10 16.92 6.39
C ARG A 364 -2.66 16.90 7.85
N ASN A 365 -2.56 15.71 8.46
CA ASN A 365 -2.04 15.49 9.81
C ASN A 365 -0.55 15.06 9.81
N TRP A 366 0.23 15.61 8.88
CA TRP A 366 1.69 15.59 8.82
C TRP A 366 2.34 14.27 8.38
N CYS A 367 1.58 13.25 8.01
CA CYS A 367 2.19 12.02 7.50
C CYS A 367 2.99 12.28 6.22
N ARG A 368 4.19 11.72 6.17
CA ARG A 368 5.09 11.78 5.01
C ARG A 368 4.85 10.67 4.01
N ASN A 369 4.18 9.62 4.43
CA ASN A 369 3.73 8.51 3.61
C ASN A 369 2.31 8.07 4.01
N VAL A 370 1.68 7.28 3.15
CA VAL A 370 0.49 6.50 3.49
C VAL A 370 0.63 5.13 2.85
N LEU A 371 0.54 4.07 3.65
CA LEU A 371 0.63 2.69 3.21
C LEU A 371 -0.67 1.94 3.53
N GLU A 372 -1.23 1.30 2.51
CA GLU A 372 -2.22 0.26 2.68
C GLU A 372 -1.52 -1.06 3.08
N TRP A 373 -2.28 -1.99 3.67
CA TRP A 373 -1.71 -3.25 4.13
C TRP A 373 -1.16 -4.07 2.95
N ASN A 374 -1.57 -5.30 2.77
CA ASN A 374 -0.92 -6.21 1.83
C ASN A 374 -1.15 -5.84 0.35
N LEU A 375 -0.07 -5.92 -0.42
CA LEU A 375 -0.10 -5.68 -1.86
C LEU A 375 -0.92 -6.74 -2.58
N ALA A 376 -0.75 -8.02 -2.25
CA ALA A 376 -1.43 -9.11 -2.92
C ALA A 376 -1.90 -10.19 -1.95
N ALA A 377 -3.03 -10.81 -2.29
CA ALA A 377 -3.54 -12.04 -1.71
C ALA A 377 -4.13 -12.91 -2.82
N ASP A 378 -4.37 -14.20 -2.54
CA ASP A 378 -5.11 -15.09 -3.44
C ASP A 378 -6.64 -14.91 -3.28
N PRO A 379 -7.49 -15.65 -4.04
CA PRO A 379 -8.95 -15.56 -3.90
C PRO A 379 -9.51 -15.98 -2.52
N ASN A 380 -8.74 -16.65 -1.69
CA ASN A 380 -9.11 -17.07 -0.34
C ASN A 380 -8.57 -16.11 0.74
N ASN A 381 -7.88 -15.04 0.34
CA ASN A 381 -7.08 -14.13 1.16
C ASN A 381 -5.83 -14.78 1.78
N ASP A 382 -5.34 -15.85 1.16
CA ASP A 382 -4.10 -16.53 1.53
C ASP A 382 -2.88 -15.91 0.79
N PRO A 383 -1.62 -16.24 1.23
CA PRO A 383 -1.29 -16.99 2.43
C PRO A 383 -1.35 -16.13 3.71
N HIS A 384 -1.64 -16.79 4.82
CA HIS A 384 -1.54 -16.24 6.17
C HIS A 384 -1.06 -17.32 7.15
N THR A 385 -0.52 -16.88 8.28
CA THR A 385 -0.04 -17.79 9.33
C THR A 385 -1.21 -18.40 10.13
N ASP A 386 -0.95 -19.50 10.83
CA ASP A 386 -1.88 -20.07 11.80
C ASP A 386 -2.00 -19.22 13.09
N ARG A 387 -2.95 -19.52 13.93
CA ARG A 387 -3.12 -18.95 15.31
C ARG A 387 -3.18 -17.42 15.40
N GLY A 388 -3.53 -16.71 14.32
CA GLY A 388 -3.63 -15.24 14.36
C GLY A 388 -3.23 -14.54 13.06
N GLY A 389 -3.08 -15.28 11.95
CA GLY A 389 -2.97 -14.72 10.63
C GLY A 389 -4.29 -14.11 10.17
N CYS A 390 -4.22 -13.10 9.33
CA CYS A 390 -5.40 -12.40 8.84
C CYS A 390 -6.07 -13.16 7.68
N ASP A 391 -7.21 -13.79 7.92
CA ASP A 391 -8.01 -14.54 6.94
C ASP A 391 -8.94 -13.67 6.08
N LYS A 392 -8.93 -12.35 6.28
CA LYS A 392 -9.79 -11.36 5.60
C LYS A 392 -9.06 -10.14 5.08
N CYS A 393 -7.74 -10.18 5.03
CA CYS A 393 -6.93 -9.10 4.49
C CYS A 393 -6.97 -9.14 2.95
N LEU A 394 -7.89 -8.36 2.36
CA LEU A 394 -7.98 -8.25 0.91
C LEU A 394 -6.75 -7.49 0.38
N GLY A 395 -5.94 -8.13 -0.46
CA GLY A 395 -4.82 -7.47 -1.11
C GLY A 395 -5.25 -6.30 -2.00
N ALA A 396 -4.38 -5.35 -2.23
CA ALA A 396 -4.62 -4.32 -3.25
C ALA A 396 -4.89 -4.96 -4.62
N ILE A 397 -4.30 -6.13 -4.86
CA ILE A 397 -4.63 -7.01 -5.98
C ILE A 397 -4.91 -8.42 -5.48
N THR A 398 -5.82 -9.12 -6.15
CA THR A 398 -6.02 -10.57 -5.99
C THR A 398 -5.35 -11.28 -7.16
N ILE A 399 -4.47 -12.23 -6.85
CA ILE A 399 -3.75 -13.06 -7.82
C ILE A 399 -4.30 -14.48 -7.79
N ASN A 400 -4.88 -14.93 -8.91
CA ASN A 400 -5.29 -16.31 -9.13
C ASN A 400 -4.50 -16.86 -10.32
N ASP A 401 -3.39 -17.55 -10.06
CA ASP A 401 -2.36 -17.93 -11.03
C ASP A 401 -1.82 -16.71 -11.81
N ASN A 402 -2.32 -16.45 -13.00
CA ASN A 402 -1.96 -15.30 -13.85
C ASN A 402 -3.12 -14.33 -14.06
N LEU A 403 -4.27 -14.56 -13.42
CA LEU A 403 -5.38 -13.62 -13.43
C LEU A 403 -5.23 -12.61 -12.28
N ILE A 404 -5.37 -11.34 -12.60
CA ILE A 404 -5.19 -10.25 -11.66
C ILE A 404 -6.48 -9.46 -11.55
N THR A 405 -7.02 -9.37 -10.34
CA THR A 405 -8.12 -8.46 -10.00
C THR A 405 -7.59 -7.31 -9.17
N ARG A 406 -7.95 -6.08 -9.52
CA ARG A 406 -7.57 -4.88 -8.77
C ARG A 406 -8.69 -4.53 -7.81
N ASN A 407 -8.34 -4.41 -6.54
CA ASN A 407 -9.24 -4.17 -5.42
C ASN A 407 -9.22 -2.69 -4.99
N PRO A 408 -10.09 -2.25 -4.07
CA PRO A 408 -10.19 -0.83 -3.68
C PRO A 408 -8.85 -0.18 -3.32
N ALA A 409 -7.97 -0.85 -2.54
CA ALA A 409 -6.68 -0.32 -2.12
C ALA A 409 -5.76 0.06 -3.31
N TYR A 410 -5.87 -0.66 -4.44
CA TYR A 410 -5.13 -0.32 -5.66
C TYR A 410 -5.51 1.09 -6.16
N TYR A 411 -6.81 1.40 -6.26
CA TYR A 411 -7.28 2.68 -6.77
C TYR A 411 -7.06 3.82 -5.77
N ILE A 412 -7.18 3.54 -4.48
CA ILE A 412 -6.90 4.48 -3.39
C ILE A 412 -5.47 5.00 -3.49
N ILE A 413 -4.50 4.10 -3.54
CA ILE A 413 -3.08 4.47 -3.65
C ILE A 413 -2.76 5.09 -5.00
N ALA A 414 -3.36 4.63 -6.09
CA ALA A 414 -3.12 5.17 -7.44
C ALA A 414 -3.39 6.67 -7.53
N HIS A 415 -4.46 7.19 -6.88
CA HIS A 415 -4.79 8.61 -6.86
C HIS A 415 -3.68 9.49 -6.30
N ALA A 416 -2.90 8.98 -5.36
CA ALA A 416 -1.78 9.71 -4.77
C ALA A 416 -0.45 9.33 -5.43
N ALA A 417 -0.10 8.05 -5.48
CA ALA A 417 1.23 7.56 -5.84
C ALA A 417 1.67 7.98 -7.25
N LYS A 418 0.74 7.98 -8.22
CA LYS A 418 1.05 8.32 -9.60
C LYS A 418 1.62 9.74 -9.75
N PHE A 419 1.09 10.68 -9.01
CA PHE A 419 1.38 12.11 -9.22
C PHE A 419 2.17 12.75 -8.09
N VAL A 420 1.91 12.35 -6.83
CA VAL A 420 2.62 12.88 -5.66
C VAL A 420 3.88 12.06 -5.44
N ARG A 421 4.90 12.39 -6.22
CA ARG A 421 6.18 11.66 -6.20
C ARG A 421 7.00 12.00 -4.93
N PRO A 422 7.94 11.12 -4.52
CA PRO A 422 8.88 11.42 -3.44
C PRO A 422 9.54 12.80 -3.63
N GLY A 423 9.63 13.58 -2.53
CA GLY A 423 10.09 14.95 -2.56
C GLY A 423 9.01 16.00 -2.86
N SER A 424 7.78 15.59 -3.19
CA SER A 424 6.65 16.52 -3.24
C SER A 424 6.42 17.15 -1.87
N VAL A 425 5.96 18.39 -1.86
CA VAL A 425 5.65 19.14 -0.62
C VAL A 425 4.17 19.39 -0.55
N ARG A 426 3.53 19.08 0.60
CA ARG A 426 2.15 19.48 0.81
C ARG A 426 2.06 21.01 0.84
N ILE A 427 1.13 21.58 0.07
CA ILE A 427 0.83 23.01 0.03
C ILE A 427 -0.58 23.26 0.56
N ASN A 428 -0.90 24.52 0.85
CA ASN A 428 -2.19 24.84 1.42
C ASN A 428 -3.33 24.75 0.40
N SER A 429 -4.47 24.24 0.87
CA SER A 429 -5.77 24.34 0.22
C SER A 429 -6.85 24.46 1.29
N ASN A 430 -7.88 25.30 1.05
CA ASN A 430 -9.03 25.41 1.94
C ASN A 430 -9.91 24.15 1.84
N LEU A 431 -10.86 24.00 2.77
CA LEU A 431 -11.77 22.86 2.86
C LEU A 431 -13.23 23.31 2.71
N PRO A 432 -13.75 23.51 1.50
CA PRO A 432 -15.18 23.73 1.33
C PRO A 432 -15.99 22.53 1.83
N THR A 433 -17.20 22.79 2.31
CA THR A 433 -18.09 21.74 2.83
C THR A 433 -18.27 20.63 1.80
N ASN A 434 -18.18 19.36 2.25
CA ASN A 434 -18.33 18.14 1.44
C ASN A 434 -17.28 17.97 0.31
N LEU A 435 -16.19 18.74 0.32
CA LEU A 435 -15.07 18.63 -0.59
C LEU A 435 -13.75 18.46 0.17
N PRO A 436 -13.59 17.37 0.99
CA PRO A 436 -12.30 17.06 1.55
C PRO A 436 -11.28 16.93 0.44
N ASN A 437 -10.13 17.55 0.63
CA ASN A 437 -9.09 17.62 -0.40
C ASN A 437 -7.71 17.81 0.22
N VAL A 438 -6.68 17.59 -0.57
CA VAL A 438 -5.29 17.91 -0.24
C VAL A 438 -4.53 18.28 -1.50
N SER A 439 -3.61 19.23 -1.39
CA SER A 439 -2.79 19.69 -2.51
C SER A 439 -1.30 19.54 -2.25
N PHE A 440 -0.56 19.32 -3.34
CA PHE A 440 0.88 19.12 -3.33
C PHE A 440 1.54 19.91 -4.47
N LYS A 441 2.80 20.27 -4.26
CA LYS A 441 3.72 20.73 -5.29
C LYS A 441 4.81 19.69 -5.47
N THR A 442 4.95 19.17 -6.69
CA THR A 442 5.97 18.16 -7.01
C THR A 442 7.36 18.78 -7.16
N PRO A 443 8.43 17.98 -7.14
CA PRO A 443 9.78 18.47 -7.45
C PRO A 443 9.91 19.13 -8.84
N SER A 444 9.09 18.68 -9.82
CA SER A 444 9.04 19.30 -11.15
C SER A 444 8.21 20.60 -11.20
N GLY A 445 7.60 21.00 -10.07
CA GLY A 445 6.79 22.22 -9.96
C GLY A 445 5.32 22.06 -10.33
N GLN A 446 4.87 20.86 -10.75
CA GLN A 446 3.45 20.57 -10.97
C GLN A 446 2.67 20.65 -9.67
N LYS A 447 1.39 21.00 -9.75
CA LYS A 447 0.44 20.96 -8.64
C LYS A 447 -0.43 19.73 -8.81
N VAL A 448 -0.70 19.07 -7.71
CA VAL A 448 -1.57 17.91 -7.63
C VAL A 448 -2.63 18.21 -6.58
N LEU A 449 -3.89 18.10 -6.94
CA LEU A 449 -5.02 18.24 -6.03
C LEU A 449 -5.84 16.96 -6.05
N ILE A 450 -6.01 16.32 -4.88
CA ILE A 450 -6.85 15.14 -4.69
C ILE A 450 -8.11 15.60 -3.96
N VAL A 451 -9.28 15.29 -4.52
CA VAL A 451 -10.59 15.70 -4.00
C VAL A 451 -11.53 14.50 -3.94
N LEU A 452 -12.24 14.37 -2.84
CA LEU A 452 -13.39 13.48 -2.70
C LEU A 452 -14.67 14.33 -2.70
N ASN A 453 -15.70 13.91 -3.42
CA ASN A 453 -17.05 14.42 -3.20
C ASN A 453 -17.74 13.62 -2.07
N ASP A 454 -17.83 14.21 -0.90
CA ASP A 454 -18.45 13.62 0.30
C ASP A 454 -19.92 13.99 0.47
N ALA A 455 -20.50 14.70 -0.52
CA ALA A 455 -21.93 15.02 -0.55
C ALA A 455 -22.78 13.81 -1.00
N SER A 456 -24.08 13.90 -0.74
CA SER A 456 -25.07 12.89 -1.18
C SER A 456 -25.49 13.03 -2.65
N SER A 457 -24.99 14.04 -3.36
CA SER A 457 -25.30 14.36 -4.77
C SER A 457 -24.05 14.82 -5.50
N ILE A 458 -24.18 15.02 -6.83
CA ILE A 458 -23.10 15.65 -7.62
C ILE A 458 -22.72 17.00 -7.04
N GLN A 459 -21.42 17.25 -6.93
CA GLN A 459 -20.87 18.49 -6.43
C GLN A 459 -20.11 19.19 -7.57
N ARG A 460 -20.59 20.37 -7.95
CA ARG A 460 -19.84 21.31 -8.80
C ARG A 460 -18.95 22.17 -7.91
N PHE A 461 -17.73 22.44 -8.35
CA PHE A 461 -16.79 23.29 -7.61
C PHE A 461 -15.75 23.90 -8.55
N ASN A 462 -15.07 24.91 -8.05
CA ASN A 462 -13.97 25.58 -8.73
C ASN A 462 -12.64 25.20 -8.07
N ILE A 463 -11.60 25.07 -8.90
CA ILE A 463 -10.21 25.03 -8.46
C ILE A 463 -9.62 26.39 -8.81
N MET A 464 -9.21 27.17 -7.79
CA MET A 464 -8.61 28.50 -7.97
C MET A 464 -7.10 28.42 -7.74
N PHE A 465 -6.35 28.95 -8.71
CA PHE A 465 -4.90 29.06 -8.63
C PHE A 465 -4.42 30.34 -9.32
N ASN A 466 -3.61 31.16 -8.62
CA ASN A 466 -3.06 32.42 -9.14
C ASN A 466 -4.12 33.36 -9.72
N GLY A 467 -5.27 33.51 -9.04
CA GLY A 467 -6.35 34.42 -9.44
C GLY A 467 -7.17 33.95 -10.67
N LYS A 468 -6.94 32.76 -11.17
CA LYS A 468 -7.74 32.10 -12.21
C LYS A 468 -8.42 30.87 -11.66
N SER A 469 -9.58 30.52 -12.22
CA SER A 469 -10.34 29.36 -11.82
C SER A 469 -10.69 28.43 -12.99
N VAL A 470 -10.86 27.16 -12.68
CA VAL A 470 -11.44 26.16 -13.56
C VAL A 470 -12.58 25.47 -12.82
N SER A 471 -13.75 25.37 -13.49
CA SER A 471 -14.93 24.70 -12.94
C SER A 471 -14.96 23.24 -13.37
N THR A 472 -15.32 22.38 -12.42
CA THR A 472 -15.42 20.94 -12.60
C THR A 472 -16.53 20.35 -11.72
N SER A 473 -16.73 19.03 -11.78
CA SER A 473 -17.68 18.35 -10.91
C SER A 473 -17.25 16.92 -10.63
N LEU A 474 -17.69 16.41 -9.50
CA LEU A 474 -17.57 15.01 -9.11
C LEU A 474 -18.96 14.47 -8.72
N ASP A 475 -19.28 13.26 -9.17
CA ASP A 475 -20.43 12.52 -8.70
C ASP A 475 -20.29 12.17 -7.22
N LYS A 476 -21.42 11.88 -6.54
CA LYS A 476 -21.43 11.44 -5.14
C LYS A 476 -20.41 10.31 -4.91
N GLY A 477 -19.54 10.46 -3.94
CA GLY A 477 -18.54 9.45 -3.54
C GLY A 477 -17.40 9.27 -4.53
N ALA A 478 -17.35 10.05 -5.61
CA ALA A 478 -16.26 9.98 -6.58
C ALA A 478 -14.99 10.68 -6.08
N VAL A 479 -13.84 10.15 -6.49
CA VAL A 479 -12.52 10.73 -6.23
C VAL A 479 -11.90 11.25 -7.51
N GLY A 480 -11.44 12.49 -7.47
CA GLY A 480 -10.72 13.14 -8.56
C GLY A 480 -9.30 13.53 -8.19
N THR A 481 -8.34 13.26 -9.08
CA THR A 481 -6.99 13.82 -9.00
C THR A 481 -6.76 14.76 -10.17
N TYR A 482 -6.43 16.01 -9.88
CA TYR A 482 -6.22 17.10 -10.82
C TYR A 482 -4.75 17.50 -10.82
N VAL A 483 -4.16 17.65 -12.01
CA VAL A 483 -2.71 17.90 -12.19
C VAL A 483 -2.48 18.99 -13.22
N TRP A 484 -1.69 20.02 -12.87
CA TRP A 484 -1.32 21.13 -13.76
C TRP A 484 0.07 21.70 -13.52
#